data_175a379a481eddbfd54fc7083cab937e
#
_entry.id   175a379a481eddbfd54fc7083cab937e
#
_cell.length_a   1.000
_cell.length_b   1.000
_cell.length_c   1.000
_cell.angle_alpha   90.00
_cell.angle_beta   90.00
_cell.angle_gamma   90.00
#
_symmetry.space_group_name_H-M   'P 1'
#
loop_
_entity.id
_entity.type
_entity.pdbx_description
1 polymer ?
#
loop_
_entity_poly.entity_id
_entity_poly.type
_entity_poly.pdbx_seq_one_letter_code
_entity_poly.pdbx_strand_id
1 'polypeptide(L)'
;MVSAPARRQQVAYACGRGLSTRRACALLSVARSALHYAPVMATKDAPVVASMVSLSAQYPRYGYRRIQVFLERQGYVMSADRAWRLWRKAGLQVPRKRPRKGLTTGRPRPLPPTAAGQVWALVC
;
A
#
# COMPACT_ATOMS: atom_id res chain seq x y z
N MET A 1 -9.46 -11.76 16.14
CA MET A 1 -10.83 -11.50 15.62
C MET A 1 -10.94 -11.94 14.17
N VAL A 2 -11.94 -12.75 13.82
CA VAL A 2 -12.16 -13.19 12.43
C VAL A 2 -12.85 -12.05 11.66
N SER A 3 -12.29 -11.69 10.49
CA SER A 3 -12.82 -10.59 9.67
C SER A 3 -14.22 -10.91 9.10
N ALA A 4 -15.02 -9.90 8.80
CA ALA A 4 -16.36 -10.08 8.23
C ALA A 4 -16.38 -10.91 6.91
N PRO A 5 -15.45 -10.74 5.96
CA PRO A 5 -15.37 -11.59 4.77
C PRO A 5 -15.05 -13.06 5.13
N ALA A 6 -14.17 -13.31 6.08
CA ALA A 6 -13.84 -14.67 6.49
C ALA A 6 -15.03 -15.39 7.14
N ARG A 7 -15.85 -14.68 7.95
CA ARG A 7 -17.09 -15.26 8.51
C ARG A 7 -18.09 -15.63 7.41
N ARG A 8 -18.20 -14.82 6.34
CA ARG A 8 -19.06 -15.16 5.19
C ARG A 8 -18.60 -16.43 4.48
N GLN A 9 -17.30 -16.62 4.31
CA GLN A 9 -16.74 -17.86 3.75
C GLN A 9 -17.04 -19.06 4.63
N GLN A 10 -16.96 -18.91 5.95
CA GLN A 10 -17.34 -19.99 6.89
C GLN A 10 -18.83 -20.34 6.80
N VAL A 11 -19.73 -19.34 6.60
CA VAL A 11 -21.15 -19.61 6.35
C VAL A 11 -21.33 -20.39 5.06
N ALA A 12 -20.67 -20.01 3.97
CA ALA A 12 -20.74 -20.73 2.70
C ALA A 12 -20.26 -22.18 2.84
N TYR A 13 -19.16 -22.41 3.56
CA TYR A 13 -18.65 -23.74 3.86
C TYR A 13 -19.65 -24.57 4.67
N ALA A 14 -20.27 -24.01 5.72
CA ALA A 14 -21.27 -24.69 6.54
C ALA A 14 -22.52 -25.06 5.72
N CYS A 15 -22.95 -24.19 4.80
CA CYS A 15 -24.05 -24.48 3.87
C CYS A 15 -23.71 -25.64 2.92
N GLY A 16 -22.47 -25.70 2.41
CA GLY A 16 -21.97 -26.81 1.59
C GLY A 16 -21.92 -28.15 2.32
N ARG A 17 -21.90 -28.12 3.67
CA ARG A 17 -21.98 -29.30 4.54
C ARG A 17 -23.43 -29.71 4.92
N GLY A 18 -24.44 -29.08 4.30
CA GLY A 18 -25.86 -29.42 4.52
C GLY A 18 -26.56 -28.60 5.60
N LEU A 19 -25.91 -27.59 6.21
CA LEU A 19 -26.63 -26.68 7.09
C LEU A 19 -27.48 -25.69 6.27
N SER A 20 -28.68 -25.40 6.76
CA SER A 20 -29.47 -24.31 6.18
C SER A 20 -28.79 -22.96 6.42
N THR A 21 -28.90 -22.05 5.48
CA THR A 21 -28.33 -20.68 5.55
C THR A 21 -28.75 -19.96 6.84
N ARG A 22 -30.00 -20.17 7.28
CA ARG A 22 -30.51 -19.58 8.51
C ARG A 22 -29.77 -20.08 9.76
N ARG A 23 -29.51 -21.37 9.85
CA ARG A 23 -28.78 -22.00 10.97
C ARG A 23 -27.30 -21.62 10.94
N ALA A 24 -26.66 -21.65 9.76
CA ALA A 24 -25.26 -21.30 9.60
C ALA A 24 -25.01 -19.83 9.98
N CYS A 25 -25.88 -18.92 9.60
CA CYS A 25 -25.80 -17.52 9.97
C CYS A 25 -25.97 -17.29 11.47
N ALA A 26 -26.89 -18.01 12.11
CA ALA A 26 -27.12 -17.91 13.55
C ALA A 26 -25.90 -18.42 14.34
N LEU A 27 -25.34 -19.56 13.96
CA LEU A 27 -24.15 -20.13 14.59
C LEU A 27 -22.91 -19.24 14.50
N LEU A 28 -22.72 -18.59 13.35
CA LEU A 28 -21.53 -17.76 13.08
C LEU A 28 -21.77 -16.27 13.38
N SER A 29 -22.92 -15.92 13.94
CA SER A 29 -23.32 -14.54 14.27
C SER A 29 -23.15 -13.59 13.07
N VAL A 30 -23.61 -14.03 11.89
CA VAL A 30 -23.58 -13.25 10.64
C VAL A 30 -25.01 -12.87 10.24
N ALA A 31 -25.26 -11.59 10.02
CA ALA A 31 -26.55 -11.16 9.48
C ALA A 31 -26.76 -11.72 8.06
N ARG A 32 -27.95 -12.28 7.78
CA ARG A 32 -28.25 -12.84 6.44
C ARG A 32 -28.11 -11.82 5.30
N SER A 33 -28.48 -10.57 5.55
CA SER A 33 -28.27 -9.46 4.60
C SER A 33 -26.80 -9.23 4.25
N ALA A 34 -25.88 -9.54 5.19
CA ALA A 34 -24.45 -9.37 4.95
C ALA A 34 -23.85 -10.43 4.00
N LEU A 35 -24.53 -11.56 3.78
CA LEU A 35 -24.05 -12.62 2.87
C LEU A 35 -23.98 -12.17 1.43
N HIS A 36 -24.99 -11.40 0.99
CA HIS A 36 -25.11 -10.93 -0.39
C HIS A 36 -24.47 -9.55 -0.61
N TYR A 37 -23.84 -9.00 0.44
CA TYR A 37 -23.19 -7.69 0.31
C TYR A 37 -21.94 -7.80 -0.57
N ALA A 38 -21.99 -7.21 -1.74
CA ALA A 38 -20.84 -6.98 -2.61
C ALA A 38 -20.35 -5.53 -2.43
N PRO A 39 -19.07 -5.29 -2.16
CA PRO A 39 -18.54 -3.93 -2.01
C PRO A 39 -18.53 -3.20 -3.36
N VAL A 40 -19.50 -2.31 -3.56
CA VAL A 40 -19.66 -1.51 -4.80
C VAL A 40 -18.39 -0.71 -5.13
N MET A 41 -17.66 -0.25 -4.12
CA MET A 41 -16.44 0.53 -4.32
C MET A 41 -15.32 -0.28 -4.99
N ALA A 42 -15.21 -1.57 -4.71
CA ALA A 42 -14.21 -2.43 -5.35
C ALA A 42 -14.42 -2.52 -6.87
N THR A 43 -15.67 -2.63 -7.32
CA THR A 43 -16.02 -2.68 -8.73
C THR A 43 -15.74 -1.32 -9.42
N LYS A 44 -16.07 -0.20 -8.76
CA LYS A 44 -15.81 1.14 -9.28
C LYS A 44 -14.30 1.47 -9.33
N ASP A 45 -13.52 0.91 -8.42
CA ASP A 45 -12.09 1.17 -8.34
C ASP A 45 -11.26 0.26 -9.27
N ALA A 46 -11.82 -0.85 -9.74
CA ALA A 46 -11.13 -1.82 -10.59
C ALA A 46 -10.48 -1.21 -11.85
N PRO A 47 -11.18 -0.41 -12.68
CA PRO A 47 -10.57 0.19 -13.86
C PRO A 47 -9.46 1.19 -13.51
N VAL A 48 -9.62 1.94 -12.42
CA VAL A 48 -8.62 2.89 -11.93
C VAL A 48 -7.35 2.16 -11.49
N VAL A 49 -7.51 1.07 -10.73
CA VAL A 49 -6.38 0.26 -10.27
C VAL A 49 -5.67 -0.39 -11.45
N ALA A 50 -6.37 -0.88 -12.47
CA ALA A 50 -5.77 -1.42 -13.68
C ALA A 50 -4.92 -0.37 -14.41
N SER A 51 -5.42 0.86 -14.56
CA SER A 51 -4.66 1.98 -15.13
C SER A 51 -3.45 2.36 -14.26
N MET A 52 -3.59 2.35 -12.93
CA MET A 52 -2.46 2.58 -12.01
C MET A 52 -1.35 1.54 -12.19
N VAL A 53 -1.69 0.27 -12.31
CA VAL A 53 -0.73 -0.83 -12.54
C VAL A 53 -0.01 -0.64 -13.86
N SER A 54 -0.73 -0.35 -14.93
CA SER A 54 -0.15 -0.10 -16.26
C SER A 54 0.81 1.10 -16.25
N LEU A 55 0.41 2.22 -15.66
CA LEU A 55 1.25 3.41 -15.54
C LEU A 55 2.47 3.17 -14.64
N SER A 56 2.35 2.41 -13.57
CA SER A 56 3.49 2.08 -12.71
C SER A 56 4.51 1.19 -13.38
N ALA A 57 4.08 0.31 -14.29
CA ALA A 57 4.96 -0.50 -15.12
C ALA A 57 5.74 0.35 -16.13
N GLN A 58 5.10 1.37 -16.71
CA GLN A 58 5.75 2.31 -17.63
C GLN A 58 6.70 3.27 -16.90
N TYR A 59 6.35 3.68 -15.70
CA TYR A 59 7.08 4.66 -14.90
C TYR A 59 7.43 4.15 -13.49
N PRO A 60 8.35 3.21 -13.34
CA PRO A 60 8.63 2.52 -12.07
C PRO A 60 9.11 3.43 -10.93
N ARG A 61 9.63 4.61 -11.26
CA ARG A 61 10.13 5.59 -10.28
C ARG A 61 9.10 6.62 -9.83
N TYR A 62 7.90 6.60 -10.44
CA TYR A 62 6.88 7.58 -10.12
C TYR A 62 6.04 7.10 -8.93
N GLY A 63 5.86 7.98 -7.96
CA GLY A 63 4.94 7.76 -6.85
C GLY A 63 3.49 8.14 -7.22
N TYR A 64 2.55 7.81 -6.34
CA TYR A 64 1.12 7.99 -6.55
C TYR A 64 0.72 9.41 -7.00
N ARG A 65 1.39 10.48 -6.51
CA ARG A 65 1.07 11.87 -6.88
C ARG A 65 1.29 12.15 -8.37
N ARG A 66 2.38 11.66 -8.95
CA ARG A 66 2.65 11.80 -10.38
C ARG A 66 1.72 10.92 -11.21
N ILE A 67 1.48 9.69 -10.77
CA ILE A 67 0.54 8.78 -11.41
C ILE A 67 -0.88 9.34 -11.38
N GLN A 68 -1.30 10.03 -10.32
CA GLN A 68 -2.58 10.72 -10.25
C GLN A 68 -2.77 11.72 -11.40
N VAL A 69 -1.75 12.52 -11.71
CA VAL A 69 -1.82 13.48 -12.83
C VAL A 69 -2.06 12.79 -14.18
N PHE A 70 -1.43 11.63 -14.39
CA PHE A 70 -1.68 10.84 -15.61
C PHE A 70 -3.09 10.25 -15.64
N LEU A 71 -3.61 9.81 -14.50
CA LEU A 71 -4.99 9.31 -14.40
C LEU A 71 -6.01 10.42 -14.64
N GLU A 72 -5.77 11.62 -14.14
CA GLU A 72 -6.62 12.79 -14.41
C GLU A 72 -6.68 13.13 -15.91
N ARG A 73 -5.54 13.01 -16.62
CA ARG A 73 -5.48 13.16 -18.09
C ARG A 73 -6.25 12.07 -18.82
N GLN A 74 -6.38 10.87 -18.22
CA GLN A 74 -7.19 9.77 -18.74
C GLN A 74 -8.68 9.89 -18.37
N GLY A 75 -9.07 10.95 -17.66
CA GLY A 75 -10.45 11.19 -17.24
C GLY A 75 -10.82 10.64 -15.86
N TYR A 76 -9.87 10.03 -15.13
CA TYR A 76 -10.11 9.55 -13.78
C TYR A 76 -9.82 10.64 -12.73
N VAL A 77 -10.75 11.55 -12.55
CA VAL A 77 -10.64 12.59 -11.51
C VAL A 77 -10.85 11.99 -10.14
N MET A 78 -9.88 12.18 -9.24
CA MET A 78 -9.95 11.67 -7.87
C MET A 78 -9.15 12.53 -6.91
N SER A 79 -9.51 12.48 -5.61
CA SER A 79 -8.74 13.12 -4.56
C SER A 79 -7.39 12.41 -4.34
N ALA A 80 -6.41 13.16 -3.85
CA ALA A 80 -5.08 12.63 -3.53
C ALA A 80 -5.14 11.48 -2.51
N ASP A 81 -6.06 11.56 -1.52
CA ASP A 81 -6.25 10.52 -0.52
C ASP A 81 -6.81 9.22 -1.11
N ARG A 82 -7.73 9.34 -2.09
CA ARG A 82 -8.24 8.15 -2.80
C ARG A 82 -7.13 7.52 -3.63
N ALA A 83 -6.37 8.32 -4.37
CA ALA A 83 -5.22 7.85 -5.15
C ALA A 83 -4.20 7.13 -4.26
N TRP A 84 -3.86 7.70 -3.09
CA TRP A 84 -2.94 7.08 -2.14
C TRP A 84 -3.45 5.76 -1.58
N ARG A 85 -4.74 5.69 -1.19
CA ARG A 85 -5.35 4.45 -0.66
C ARG A 85 -5.34 3.32 -1.69
N LEU A 86 -5.71 3.63 -2.93
CA LEU A 86 -5.71 2.65 -4.02
C LEU A 86 -4.29 2.18 -4.35
N TRP A 87 -3.35 3.13 -4.44
CA TRP A 87 -1.94 2.86 -4.66
C TRP A 87 -1.35 1.92 -3.61
N ARG A 88 -1.62 2.20 -2.34
CA ARG A 88 -1.19 1.37 -1.22
C ARG A 88 -1.85 -0.02 -1.25
N LYS A 89 -3.15 -0.08 -1.50
CA LYS A 89 -3.90 -1.34 -1.60
C LYS A 89 -3.40 -2.24 -2.73
N ALA A 90 -3.01 -1.64 -3.85
CA ALA A 90 -2.45 -2.35 -5.00
C ALA A 90 -0.96 -2.74 -4.82
N GLY A 91 -0.32 -2.35 -3.71
CA GLY A 91 1.09 -2.69 -3.44
C GLY A 91 2.11 -2.00 -4.35
N LEU A 92 1.73 -0.91 -5.02
CA LEU A 92 2.55 -0.19 -6.00
C LEU A 92 3.55 0.80 -5.36
N GLN A 93 3.82 0.68 -4.07
CA GLN A 93 4.71 1.59 -3.37
C GLN A 93 6.15 1.46 -3.88
N VAL A 94 6.73 2.60 -4.26
CA VAL A 94 8.15 2.66 -4.62
C VAL A 94 9.00 2.38 -3.39
N PRO A 95 9.97 1.45 -3.44
CA PRO A 95 10.82 1.17 -2.30
C PRO A 95 11.55 2.43 -1.82
N ARG A 96 11.53 2.67 -0.52
CA ARG A 96 12.29 3.76 0.07
C ARG A 96 13.79 3.53 -0.17
N LYS A 97 14.47 4.56 -0.68
CA LYS A 97 15.93 4.56 -0.72
C LYS A 97 16.44 4.34 0.70
N ARG A 98 17.17 3.25 0.92
CA ARG A 98 17.80 3.01 2.22
C ARG A 98 18.70 4.20 2.53
N PRO A 99 18.62 4.81 3.73
CA PRO A 99 19.60 5.81 4.14
C PRO A 99 20.97 5.15 4.01
N ARG A 100 21.90 5.83 3.36
CA ARG A 100 23.30 5.38 3.38
C ARG A 100 23.68 5.27 4.87
N LYS A 101 23.89 4.06 5.35
CA LYS A 101 24.59 3.89 6.62
C LYS A 101 25.88 4.63 6.41
N GLY A 102 26.08 5.76 7.10
CA GLY A 102 27.38 6.39 7.15
C GLY A 102 28.35 5.27 7.47
N LEU A 103 29.34 5.06 6.61
CA LEU A 103 30.47 4.24 6.96
C LEU A 103 31.01 4.86 8.27
N THR A 104 30.60 4.30 9.39
CA THR A 104 31.36 4.42 10.62
C THR A 104 32.65 3.65 10.36
N THR A 105 33.50 4.24 9.52
CA THR A 105 34.90 3.86 9.53
C THR A 105 35.30 4.06 10.98
N GLY A 106 35.73 2.99 11.65
CA GLY A 106 36.22 3.04 13.01
C GLY A 106 37.51 3.87 13.14
N ARG A 107 37.70 4.83 12.25
CA ARG A 107 38.74 5.85 12.32
C ARG A 107 38.33 6.82 13.44
N PRO A 108 39.05 6.88 14.53
CA PRO A 108 38.83 7.88 15.55
C PRO A 108 38.86 9.25 14.87
N ARG A 109 37.90 10.11 15.20
CA ARG A 109 37.96 11.50 14.75
C ARG A 109 39.33 12.07 15.12
N PRO A 110 40.04 12.68 14.15
CA PRO A 110 41.29 13.37 14.51
C PRO A 110 40.97 14.42 15.57
N LEU A 111 41.82 14.53 16.53
CA LEU A 111 41.74 15.54 17.59
C LEU A 111 41.59 16.93 16.94
N PRO A 112 40.78 17.83 17.53
CA PRO A 112 40.66 19.18 17.00
C PRO A 112 42.03 19.86 17.01
N PRO A 113 42.37 20.65 15.97
CA PRO A 113 43.63 21.35 15.91
C PRO A 113 43.71 22.36 17.07
N THR A 114 44.82 22.39 17.77
CA THR A 114 45.08 23.29 18.89
C THR A 114 45.84 24.55 18.49
N ALA A 115 46.40 24.57 17.28
CA ALA A 115 47.12 25.73 16.73
C ALA A 115 46.92 25.88 15.21
N ALA A 116 47.15 27.06 14.69
CA ALA A 116 47.08 27.32 13.25
C ALA A 116 48.18 26.51 12.51
N GLY A 117 47.80 25.94 11.35
CA GLY A 117 48.71 25.18 10.49
C GLY A 117 48.80 23.67 10.82
N GLN A 118 48.07 23.16 11.81
CA GLN A 118 48.07 21.71 12.16
C GLN A 118 47.24 20.86 11.22
N VAL A 119 46.30 21.42 10.48
CA VAL A 119 45.45 20.67 9.56
C VAL A 119 45.44 21.39 8.20
N TRP A 120 45.78 20.65 7.16
CA TRP A 120 45.71 21.09 5.77
C TRP A 120 44.58 20.32 5.09
N ALA A 121 43.57 21.00 4.56
CA ALA A 121 42.54 20.41 3.75
C ALA A 121 42.78 20.77 2.29
N LEU A 122 42.96 19.78 1.44
CA LEU A 122 42.91 19.96 -0.01
C LEU A 122 41.44 19.99 -0.45
N VAL A 123 41.01 21.11 -0.96
CA VAL A 123 39.72 21.24 -1.63
C VAL A 123 39.95 20.87 -3.11
N CYS A 124 39.45 19.72 -3.51
CA CYS A 124 39.39 19.32 -4.92
C CYS A 124 38.05 19.75 -5.51
#